data_da22e9fb5696d88d04b93aeb5fde5a0b
#
_entry.id   da22e9fb5696d88d04b93aeb5fde5a0b
#
_cell.length_a   1.000
_cell.length_b   1.000
_cell.length_c   1.000
_cell.angle_alpha   90.00
_cell.angle_beta   90.00
_cell.angle_gamma   90.00
#
_symmetry.space_group_name_H-M   'P 1'
#
loop_
_entity.id
_entity.type
_entity.pdbx_description
1 polymer ?
#
loop_
_entity_poly.entity_id
_entity_poly.type
_entity_poly.pdbx_seq_one_letter_code
_entity_poly.pdbx_strand_id
1 'polypeptide(L)'
;MRPVTEGYRRLPEDGGERTYIQSLDWRWLNDILHSVQAECWVMPLVDLVAGETMTPAQRLFAVADVANGMGSRLDPSQYTFLNTDLAVHIHRMPQGIWIGVRSENHYGADGVGMSRGTLFDERGPVAAIQQAQLVRSRA
;
A
#
# COMPACT_ATOMS: atom_id res chain seq x y z
N MET A 1 12.10 6.06 7.11
CA MET A 1 10.67 6.20 7.42
C MET A 1 10.52 6.41 8.92
N ARG A 2 9.58 7.23 9.39
CA ARG A 2 9.34 7.46 10.82
C ARG A 2 8.87 6.17 11.51
N PRO A 3 9.10 6.00 12.84
CA PRO A 3 8.69 4.81 13.58
C PRO A 3 7.19 4.53 13.50
N VAL A 4 6.81 3.27 13.60
CA VAL A 4 5.39 2.83 13.60
C VAL A 4 4.59 3.45 14.76
N THR A 5 5.24 3.72 15.89
CA THR A 5 4.63 4.34 17.08
C THR A 5 4.17 5.78 16.87
N GLU A 6 4.68 6.45 15.85
CA GLU A 6 4.23 7.80 15.47
C GLU A 6 3.03 7.77 14.51
N GLY A 7 2.63 6.61 14.04
CA GLY A 7 1.52 6.46 13.13
C GLY A 7 0.15 6.51 13.83
N TYR A 8 -0.82 7.16 13.20
CA TYR A 8 -2.20 7.18 13.67
C TYR A 8 -3.05 6.13 12.95
N ARG A 9 -4.00 5.56 13.67
CA ARG A 9 -4.89 4.53 13.14
C ARG A 9 -6.04 5.18 12.35
N ARG A 10 -6.13 4.87 11.06
CA ARG A 10 -7.26 5.21 10.21
C ARG A 10 -7.46 4.07 9.22
N LEU A 11 -8.66 3.52 9.18
CA LEU A 11 -9.04 2.60 8.12
C LEU A 11 -9.36 3.41 6.87
N PRO A 12 -8.91 2.97 5.68
CA PRO A 12 -9.41 3.51 4.42
C PRO A 12 -10.94 3.36 4.34
N GLU A 13 -11.62 4.36 3.81
CA GLU A 13 -13.06 4.34 3.62
C GLU A 13 -13.39 3.47 2.40
N ASP A 14 -13.88 2.27 2.63
CA ASP A 14 -14.16 1.27 1.58
C ASP A 14 -15.59 0.70 1.67
N GLY A 15 -16.60 1.47 1.61
CA GLY A 15 -17.97 1.05 1.30
C GLY A 15 -18.62 -0.12 2.07
N GLY A 16 -18.00 -0.66 3.12
CA GLY A 16 -18.74 -1.40 4.16
C GLY A 16 -18.75 -2.93 4.14
N GLU A 17 -18.09 -3.63 3.22
CA GLU A 17 -17.89 -5.08 3.33
C GLU A 17 -16.51 -5.43 3.89
N ARG A 18 -16.40 -6.59 4.56
CA ARG A 18 -15.11 -7.12 5.05
C ARG A 18 -14.20 -7.45 3.87
N THR A 19 -13.40 -6.48 3.47
CA THR A 19 -12.49 -6.57 2.35
C THR A 19 -11.08 -6.87 2.83
N TYR A 20 -10.19 -7.12 1.88
CA TYR A 20 -8.76 -7.22 2.14
C TYR A 20 -8.23 -6.04 2.97
N ILE A 21 -8.69 -4.81 2.72
CA ILE A 21 -8.29 -3.60 3.44
C ILE A 21 -8.55 -3.71 4.95
N GLN A 22 -9.66 -4.35 5.35
CA GLN A 22 -10.04 -4.56 6.76
C GLN A 22 -9.27 -5.71 7.43
N SER A 23 -8.60 -6.56 6.67
CA SER A 23 -7.71 -7.60 7.19
C SER A 23 -6.31 -7.06 7.54
N LEU A 24 -6.10 -5.75 7.40
CA LEU A 24 -4.84 -5.07 7.67
C LEU A 24 -5.00 -4.06 8.80
N ASP A 25 -4.00 -3.93 9.67
CA ASP A 25 -3.86 -2.80 10.59
C ASP A 25 -3.03 -1.70 9.93
N TRP A 26 -3.51 -0.45 10.01
CA TRP A 26 -2.95 0.71 9.34
C TRP A 26 -2.45 1.74 10.35
N ARG A 27 -1.22 2.23 10.16
CA ARG A 27 -0.62 3.31 10.93
C ARG A 27 -0.08 4.36 9.97
N TRP A 28 -0.91 5.36 9.66
CA TRP A 28 -0.58 6.46 8.76
C TRP A 28 0.40 7.42 9.41
N LEU A 29 1.40 7.83 8.65
CA LEU A 29 2.43 8.77 9.10
C LEU A 29 2.21 10.18 8.56
N ASN A 30 1.37 10.33 7.54
CA ASN A 30 1.02 11.63 6.97
C ASN A 30 -0.40 11.61 6.41
N ASP A 31 -0.93 12.80 6.15
CA ASP A 31 -2.21 12.96 5.47
C ASP A 31 -1.98 12.85 3.95
N ILE A 32 -2.54 11.82 3.35
CA ILE A 32 -2.46 11.52 1.91
C ILE A 32 -3.01 12.66 1.05
N LEU A 33 -4.05 13.38 1.51
CA LEU A 33 -4.67 14.46 0.75
C LEU A 33 -3.75 15.70 0.62
N HIS A 34 -2.81 15.85 1.56
CA HIS A 34 -1.91 17.01 1.63
C HIS A 34 -0.44 16.66 1.37
N SER A 35 -0.14 15.41 1.03
CA SER A 35 1.24 14.93 0.83
C SER A 35 1.48 14.44 -0.59
N VAL A 36 2.66 14.69 -1.12
CA VAL A 36 3.09 14.16 -2.44
C VAL A 36 3.23 12.64 -2.39
N GLN A 37 3.73 12.14 -1.28
CA GLN A 37 3.92 10.72 -1.01
C GLN A 37 3.08 10.28 0.18
N ALA A 38 2.39 9.16 0.06
CA ALA A 38 1.73 8.50 1.18
C ALA A 38 2.75 7.68 1.98
N GLU A 39 2.67 7.75 3.30
CA GLU A 39 3.48 6.94 4.22
C GLU A 39 2.60 6.24 5.23
N CYS A 40 2.67 4.92 5.29
CA CYS A 40 1.90 4.13 6.22
C CYS A 40 2.66 2.87 6.63
N TRP A 41 2.53 2.46 7.89
CA TRP A 41 2.87 1.11 8.33
C TRP A 41 1.63 0.23 8.25
N VAL A 42 1.80 -0.96 7.70
CA VAL A 42 0.71 -1.92 7.48
C VAL A 42 1.10 -3.26 8.06
N MET A 43 0.15 -3.91 8.74
CA MET A 43 0.35 -5.23 9.35
C MET A 43 -0.84 -6.12 9.04
N PRO A 44 -0.66 -7.29 8.43
CA PRO A 44 -1.73 -8.29 8.30
C PRO A 44 -2.25 -8.74 9.68
N LEU A 45 -3.57 -8.74 9.85
CA LEU A 45 -4.26 -9.16 11.08
C LEU A 45 -4.65 -10.64 11.06
N VAL A 46 -4.57 -11.27 9.89
CA VAL A 46 -4.93 -12.68 9.68
C VAL A 46 -3.80 -13.38 8.93
N ASP A 47 -3.66 -14.67 9.12
CA ASP A 47 -2.72 -15.48 8.36
C ASP A 47 -3.18 -15.61 6.89
N LEU A 48 -2.21 -15.69 5.97
CA LEU A 48 -2.49 -15.89 4.54
C LEU A 48 -3.15 -17.26 4.29
N VAL A 49 -2.70 -18.27 5.04
CA VAL A 49 -3.27 -19.62 5.08
C VAL A 49 -3.63 -19.92 6.53
N ALA A 50 -4.87 -20.31 6.77
CA ALA A 50 -5.36 -20.59 8.13
C ALA A 50 -4.49 -21.62 8.85
N GLY A 51 -3.97 -21.24 10.03
CA GLY A 51 -3.11 -22.11 10.86
C GLY A 51 -1.64 -22.14 10.45
N GLU A 52 -1.22 -21.36 9.45
CA GLU A 52 0.19 -21.26 9.04
C GLU A 52 0.73 -19.85 9.34
N THR A 53 1.83 -19.78 10.09
CA THR A 53 2.52 -18.51 10.32
C THR A 53 3.11 -17.96 9.02
N MET A 54 2.77 -16.72 8.68
CA MET A 54 3.31 -16.05 7.50
C MET A 54 4.84 -15.97 7.53
N THR A 55 5.47 -16.36 6.44
CA THR A 55 6.88 -16.06 6.19
C THR A 55 7.09 -14.56 5.97
N PRO A 56 8.33 -14.04 6.13
CA PRO A 56 8.62 -12.63 5.81
C PRO A 56 8.25 -12.23 4.36
N ALA A 57 8.46 -13.11 3.38
CA ALA A 57 8.10 -12.87 1.99
C ALA A 57 6.57 -12.79 1.81
N GLN A 58 5.82 -13.73 2.37
CA GLN A 58 4.36 -13.72 2.32
C GLN A 58 3.79 -12.42 2.92
N ARG A 59 4.34 -11.98 4.07
CA ARG A 59 3.92 -10.73 4.70
C ARG A 59 4.20 -9.51 3.81
N LEU A 60 5.38 -9.47 3.19
CA LEU A 60 5.74 -8.39 2.27
C LEU A 60 4.78 -8.34 1.08
N PHE A 61 4.50 -9.47 0.43
CA PHE A 61 3.60 -9.53 -0.71
C PHE A 61 2.14 -9.29 -0.32
N ALA A 62 1.72 -9.69 0.88
CA ALA A 62 0.38 -9.36 1.40
C ALA A 62 0.17 -7.86 1.58
N VAL A 63 1.22 -7.05 1.61
CA VAL A 63 1.14 -5.59 1.75
C VAL A 63 1.53 -4.84 0.48
N ALA A 64 2.39 -5.41 -0.37
CA ALA A 64 2.96 -4.69 -1.52
C ALA A 64 1.91 -4.07 -2.46
N ASP A 65 0.78 -4.74 -2.65
CA ASP A 65 -0.28 -4.33 -3.58
C ASP A 65 -1.09 -3.10 -3.13
N VAL A 66 -0.98 -2.67 -1.87
CA VAL A 66 -1.74 -1.50 -1.38
C VAL A 66 -1.22 -0.15 -1.90
N ALA A 67 -0.04 -0.14 -2.51
CA ALA A 67 0.68 1.08 -2.85
C ALA A 67 -0.09 1.99 -3.82
N ASN A 68 -0.80 1.41 -4.80
CA ASN A 68 -1.62 2.17 -5.75
C ASN A 68 -2.77 2.90 -5.05
N GLY A 69 -3.46 2.24 -4.14
CA GLY A 69 -4.55 2.83 -3.37
C GLY A 69 -4.06 3.89 -2.40
N MET A 70 -2.96 3.61 -1.71
CA MET A 70 -2.37 4.56 -0.74
C MET A 70 -1.88 5.86 -1.39
N GLY A 71 -1.26 5.78 -2.57
CA GLY A 71 -0.74 6.94 -3.28
C GLY A 71 -1.79 7.69 -4.10
N SER A 72 -3.04 7.19 -4.16
CA SER A 72 -4.06 7.78 -5.02
C SER A 72 -4.60 9.10 -4.45
N ARG A 73 -4.69 10.10 -5.33
CA ARG A 73 -5.37 11.38 -5.09
C ARG A 73 -6.62 11.51 -5.96
N LEU A 74 -6.96 10.49 -6.71
CA LEU A 74 -8.19 10.46 -7.49
C LEU A 74 -9.36 10.17 -6.56
N ASP A 75 -10.45 10.90 -6.77
CA ASP A 75 -11.71 10.65 -6.08
C ASP A 75 -12.30 9.31 -6.58
N PRO A 76 -12.43 8.28 -5.74
CA PRO A 76 -12.95 6.99 -6.16
C PRO A 76 -14.43 7.03 -6.58
N SER A 77 -15.16 8.09 -6.24
CA SER A 77 -16.52 8.30 -6.73
C SER A 77 -16.55 8.73 -8.20
N GLN A 78 -15.49 9.39 -8.68
CA GLN A 78 -15.38 9.93 -10.03
C GLN A 78 -14.48 9.10 -10.94
N TYR A 79 -13.53 8.35 -10.38
CA TYR A 79 -12.54 7.59 -11.14
C TYR A 79 -12.45 6.16 -10.68
N THR A 80 -12.21 5.27 -11.63
CA THR A 80 -11.69 3.92 -11.40
C THR A 80 -10.21 3.93 -11.73
N PHE A 81 -9.39 3.39 -10.84
CA PHE A 81 -7.95 3.20 -11.07
C PHE A 81 -7.59 1.79 -10.62
N LEU A 82 -7.03 1.02 -11.55
CA LEU A 82 -6.71 -0.39 -11.36
C LEU A 82 -5.26 -0.62 -11.73
N ASN A 83 -4.51 -1.29 -10.87
CA ASN A 83 -3.19 -1.77 -11.23
C ASN A 83 -3.31 -2.93 -12.23
N THR A 84 -2.45 -2.95 -13.23
CA THR A 84 -2.40 -3.98 -14.27
C THR A 84 -1.21 -4.91 -14.11
N ASP A 85 -0.26 -4.53 -13.28
CA ASP A 85 0.91 -5.33 -12.88
C ASP A 85 1.36 -4.94 -11.46
N LEU A 86 2.30 -5.72 -10.93
CA LEU A 86 3.05 -5.40 -9.72
C LEU A 86 4.47 -5.94 -9.87
N ALA A 87 5.44 -5.04 -9.99
CA ALA A 87 6.86 -5.37 -9.93
C ALA A 87 7.41 -5.10 -8.53
N VAL A 88 8.07 -6.09 -7.94
CA VAL A 88 8.69 -6.00 -6.62
C VAL A 88 10.16 -6.41 -6.70
N HIS A 89 11.06 -5.50 -6.35
CA HIS A 89 12.51 -5.74 -6.34
C HIS A 89 13.01 -5.75 -4.89
N ILE A 90 13.18 -6.95 -4.35
CA ILE A 90 13.59 -7.18 -2.96
C ILE A 90 15.11 -7.23 -2.90
N HIS A 91 15.73 -6.41 -2.03
CA HIS A 91 17.17 -6.48 -1.75
C HIS A 91 17.48 -7.03 -0.36
N ARG A 92 16.46 -7.11 0.52
CA ARG A 92 16.57 -7.67 1.86
C ARG A 92 15.21 -8.20 2.32
N MET A 93 15.16 -9.38 2.96
CA MET A 93 13.92 -9.86 3.57
C MET A 93 13.53 -9.00 4.76
N PRO A 94 12.23 -8.65 4.90
CA PRO A 94 11.77 -7.85 6.03
C PRO A 94 11.87 -8.63 7.34
N GLN A 95 12.07 -7.90 8.42
CA GLN A 95 12.04 -8.42 9.78
C GLN A 95 10.91 -7.74 10.58
N GLY A 96 10.40 -8.44 11.59
CA GLY A 96 9.27 -7.96 12.37
C GLY A 96 7.92 -8.22 11.68
N ILE A 97 6.89 -7.59 12.18
CA ILE A 97 5.50 -7.81 11.76
C ILE A 97 4.93 -6.66 10.91
N TRP A 98 5.53 -5.48 10.98
CA TRP A 98 5.13 -4.30 10.24
C TRP A 98 5.87 -4.17 8.92
N ILE A 99 5.15 -3.84 7.88
CA ILE A 99 5.71 -3.41 6.59
C ILE A 99 5.35 -1.95 6.38
N GLY A 100 6.37 -1.11 6.27
CA GLY A 100 6.19 0.29 5.91
C GLY A 100 6.05 0.43 4.40
N VAL A 101 5.12 1.27 3.97
CA VAL A 101 4.91 1.61 2.56
C VAL A 101 5.04 3.12 2.39
N ARG A 102 5.92 3.53 1.49
CA ARG A 102 5.98 4.89 0.97
C ARG A 102 5.67 4.83 -0.50
N SER A 103 4.61 5.49 -0.95
CA SER A 103 4.18 5.44 -2.35
C SER A 103 3.72 6.79 -2.87
N GLU A 104 3.83 6.96 -4.17
CA GLU A 104 3.29 8.09 -4.92
C GLU A 104 2.71 7.61 -6.25
N ASN A 105 1.67 8.28 -6.73
CA ASN A 105 1.03 7.97 -8.00
C ASN A 105 1.18 9.15 -8.97
N HIS A 106 1.34 8.80 -10.24
CA HIS A 106 1.38 9.72 -11.37
C HIS A 106 0.32 9.31 -12.38
N TYR A 107 -0.43 10.27 -12.90
CA TYR A 107 -1.53 10.02 -13.83
C TYR A 107 -1.36 10.86 -15.10
N GLY A 108 -1.46 10.20 -16.26
CA GLY A 108 -1.53 10.84 -17.57
C GLY A 108 -2.98 11.17 -17.96
N ALA A 109 -3.14 12.13 -18.83
CA ALA A 109 -4.45 12.53 -19.35
C ALA A 109 -5.08 11.48 -20.29
N ASP A 110 -4.29 10.53 -20.73
CA ASP A 110 -4.66 9.45 -21.65
C ASP A 110 -5.20 8.18 -20.96
N GLY A 111 -5.43 8.24 -19.64
CA GLY A 111 -5.96 7.12 -18.87
C GLY A 111 -4.91 6.09 -18.43
N VAL A 112 -3.64 6.44 -18.54
CA VAL A 112 -2.52 5.64 -18.02
C VAL A 112 -1.97 6.29 -16.76
N GLY A 113 -1.68 5.47 -15.76
CA GLY A 113 -1.05 5.90 -14.52
C GLY A 113 0.07 4.97 -14.09
N MET A 114 0.81 5.40 -13.09
CA MET A 114 1.86 4.61 -12.47
C MET A 114 1.87 4.89 -10.96
N SER A 115 2.00 3.82 -10.17
CA SER A 115 2.41 3.89 -8.77
C SER A 115 3.86 3.46 -8.63
N ARG A 116 4.62 4.14 -7.80
CA ARG A 116 5.95 3.71 -7.38
C ARG A 116 6.12 3.87 -5.89
N GLY A 117 6.94 3.04 -5.29
CA GLY A 117 7.17 3.12 -3.86
C GLY A 117 8.35 2.34 -3.36
N THR A 118 8.56 2.48 -2.05
CA THR A 118 9.56 1.74 -1.29
C THR A 118 8.86 1.05 -0.13
N LEU A 119 9.19 -0.23 0.06
CA LEU A 119 8.79 -1.00 1.23
C LEU A 119 9.89 -0.97 2.29
N PHE A 120 9.47 -0.94 3.54
CA PHE A 120 10.34 -0.84 4.71
C PHE A 120 9.99 -1.92 5.73
N ASP A 121 10.95 -2.31 6.53
CA ASP A 121 10.74 -2.77 7.90
C ASP A 121 11.25 -1.69 8.88
N GLU A 122 11.17 -1.95 10.19
CA GLU A 122 11.59 -1.01 11.22
C GLU A 122 13.11 -0.70 11.21
N ARG A 123 13.89 -1.47 10.44
CA ARG A 123 15.35 -1.28 10.27
C ARG A 123 15.71 -0.49 9.02
N GLY A 124 14.73 -0.24 8.11
CA GLY A 124 14.98 0.54 6.89
C GLY A 124 14.34 -0.07 5.63
N PRO A 125 14.75 0.37 4.43
CA PRO A 125 14.18 -0.12 3.18
C PRO A 125 14.50 -1.60 2.94
N VAL A 126 13.56 -2.32 2.34
CA VAL A 126 13.66 -3.75 2.01
C VAL A 126 13.39 -4.05 0.55
N ALA A 127 12.55 -3.24 -0.12
CA ALA A 127 12.19 -3.45 -1.51
C ALA A 127 11.77 -2.15 -2.20
N ALA A 128 11.89 -2.12 -3.52
CA ALA A 128 11.23 -1.14 -4.39
C ALA A 128 10.04 -1.79 -5.08
N ILE A 129 8.97 -1.02 -5.29
CA ILE A 129 7.76 -1.48 -5.98
C ILE A 129 7.36 -0.50 -7.07
N GLN A 130 6.77 -1.05 -8.14
CA GLN A 130 6.17 -0.31 -9.24
C GLN A 130 4.91 -1.02 -9.74
N GLN A 131 3.90 -0.24 -10.14
CA GLN A 131 2.66 -0.74 -10.71
C GLN A 131 2.24 0.17 -11.86
N ALA A 132 1.92 -0.40 -13.02
CA ALA A 132 1.20 0.33 -14.06
C ALA A 132 -0.29 0.38 -13.69
N GLN A 133 -0.96 1.46 -14.04
CA GLN A 133 -2.37 1.68 -13.70
C GLN A 133 -3.19 2.04 -14.93
N LEU A 134 -4.39 1.50 -15.01
CA LEU A 134 -5.43 1.95 -15.91
C LEU A 134 -6.35 2.89 -15.14
N VAL A 135 -6.54 4.10 -15.65
CA VAL A 135 -7.39 5.13 -15.04
C VAL A 135 -8.55 5.46 -15.98
N ARG A 136 -9.77 5.45 -15.44
CA ARG A 136 -10.98 5.81 -16.20
C ARG A 136 -11.90 6.66 -15.36
N SER A 137 -12.52 7.68 -15.95
CA SER A 137 -13.63 8.37 -15.30
C SER A 137 -14.84 7.45 -15.23
N ARG A 138 -15.58 7.55 -14.14
CA ARG A 138 -16.90 6.92 -14.02
C ARG A 138 -17.88 7.83 -14.75
N ALA A 139 -18.58 7.27 -15.73
CA ALA A 139 -19.65 7.98 -16.45
C ALA A 139 -20.87 8.13 -15.56
#